data_064d7e956ffd976fc84dd3b821e8ed12
#
_entry.id   064d7e956ffd976fc84dd3b821e8ed12
#
_cell.length_a   1.000
_cell.length_b   1.000
_cell.length_c   1.000
_cell.angle_alpha   90.00
_cell.angle_beta   90.00
_cell.angle_gamma   90.00
#
_symmetry.space_group_name_H-M   'P 1'
#
loop_
_entity.id
_entity.type
_entity.pdbx_description
1 polymer ?
#
loop_
_entity_poly.entity_id
_entity_poly.type
_entity_poly.pdbx_seq_one_letter_code
_entity_poly.pdbx_strand_id
1 'polypeptide(L)'
;MKSNSHKQLVRRSSMIFPINVPRFVEKASTRGADCIIMDLEDSVPTTEKSTARALVKECIPLVGRGGGDVAVRINAPIKEAKMDLEASIWPGLTCVALPKAESGEEIRVRDKIITELETRRGIEVGSIQIAVAVETALGVVRAFEIASASSRVVTLGVGAEDLTQEMGVQTTKEGQELWYARSKVLMDAYAAGVQPMGLVGVEPFTWREPEKALDAAINSRKLGYKGAQSIHPAPIPYLNQGFSIPSAEVLQMRKELDAFEAGLLEGTASVNVDGRMIDIASAERCRKILERADAVEAMDRRKNEALKDPECFEEKLRAAIMRI
;
A
#
# COMPACT_ATOMS: atom_id res chain seq x y z
N MET A 1 -24.72 5.38 7.14
CA MET A 1 -23.35 5.40 6.61
C MET A 1 -22.48 6.12 7.62
N LYS A 2 -21.52 5.43 8.25
CA LYS A 2 -20.60 6.07 9.22
C LYS A 2 -19.59 6.89 8.43
N SER A 3 -19.61 8.21 8.60
CA SER A 3 -18.55 9.10 8.20
C SER A 3 -17.33 8.80 9.06
N ASN A 4 -16.50 7.87 8.63
CA ASN A 4 -15.16 7.70 9.18
C ASN A 4 -14.28 8.75 8.51
N SER A 5 -13.95 9.82 9.23
CA SER A 5 -12.92 10.79 8.88
C SER A 5 -11.52 10.16 8.98
N HIS A 6 -11.31 8.96 8.43
CA HIS A 6 -9.98 8.42 8.25
C HIS A 6 -9.31 9.21 7.12
N LYS A 7 -8.19 9.88 7.43
CA LYS A 7 -7.29 10.41 6.41
C LYS A 7 -7.19 9.36 5.29
N GLN A 8 -7.48 9.76 4.05
CA GLN A 8 -7.46 8.82 2.93
C GLN A 8 -6.06 8.20 2.81
N LEU A 9 -5.98 6.87 2.87
CA LEU A 9 -4.70 6.16 2.77
C LEU A 9 -4.04 6.45 1.42
N VAL A 10 -2.74 6.78 1.44
CA VAL A 10 -1.93 6.99 0.23
C VAL A 10 -0.76 6.02 0.24
N ARG A 11 -0.83 5.00 -0.60
CA ARG A 11 0.26 4.06 -0.89
C ARG A 11 0.29 3.81 -2.39
N ARG A 12 0.80 4.80 -3.15
CA ARG A 12 1.00 4.68 -4.62
C ARG A 12 2.09 3.67 -4.93
N SER A 13 3.12 3.64 -4.09
CA SER A 13 4.21 2.68 -4.16
C SER A 13 4.50 2.08 -2.79
N SER A 14 4.67 0.77 -2.75
CA SER A 14 5.13 0.03 -1.58
C SER A 14 6.41 -0.72 -1.95
N MET A 15 7.56 -0.29 -1.41
CA MET A 15 8.85 -0.89 -1.69
C MET A 15 9.16 -1.96 -0.64
N ILE A 16 9.38 -3.20 -1.09
CA ILE A 16 9.75 -4.32 -0.22
C ILE A 16 11.21 -4.72 -0.41
N PHE A 17 11.88 -5.08 0.67
CA PHE A 17 13.24 -5.57 0.65
C PHE A 17 13.56 -6.45 1.87
N PRO A 18 14.53 -7.41 1.78
CA PRO A 18 14.96 -8.23 2.90
C PRO A 18 15.69 -7.40 3.96
N ILE A 19 15.19 -7.43 5.21
CA ILE A 19 15.73 -6.61 6.30
C ILE A 19 17.15 -6.99 6.72
N ASN A 20 17.55 -8.25 6.50
CA ASN A 20 18.88 -8.79 6.83
C ASN A 20 19.99 -8.30 5.87
N VAL A 21 19.71 -7.38 4.97
CA VAL A 21 20.68 -6.77 4.04
C VAL A 21 20.91 -5.31 4.41
N PRO A 22 21.96 -4.96 5.19
CA PRO A 22 22.16 -3.60 5.74
C PRO A 22 22.11 -2.48 4.71
N ARG A 23 22.76 -2.67 3.54
CA ARG A 23 22.76 -1.68 2.44
C ARG A 23 21.37 -1.29 1.94
N PHE A 24 20.36 -2.16 2.12
CA PHE A 24 18.98 -1.85 1.72
C PHE A 24 18.29 -1.02 2.79
N VAL A 25 18.50 -1.34 4.07
CA VAL A 25 17.99 -0.57 5.20
C VAL A 25 18.50 0.88 5.15
N GLU A 26 19.83 1.05 4.95
CA GLU A 26 20.48 2.38 4.88
C GLU A 26 19.86 3.29 3.83
N LYS A 27 19.49 2.74 2.68
CA LYS A 27 19.01 3.50 1.52
C LYS A 27 17.49 3.58 1.42
N ALA A 28 16.74 2.79 2.20
CA ALA A 28 15.30 2.63 2.04
C ALA A 28 14.55 3.97 2.16
N SER A 29 14.85 4.77 3.19
CA SER A 29 14.18 6.04 3.47
C SER A 29 14.33 7.10 2.37
N THR A 30 15.39 7.01 1.54
CA THR A 30 15.66 7.98 0.46
C THR A 30 15.07 7.56 -0.89
N ARG A 31 14.37 6.44 -0.98
CA ARG A 31 13.82 5.92 -2.25
C ARG A 31 12.48 6.54 -2.65
N GLY A 32 11.88 7.34 -1.77
CA GLY A 32 10.65 8.08 -2.07
C GLY A 32 9.38 7.25 -2.13
N ALA A 33 9.41 6.00 -1.66
CA ALA A 33 8.20 5.16 -1.57
C ALA A 33 7.21 5.73 -0.57
N ASP A 34 5.91 5.59 -0.85
CA ASP A 34 4.85 5.95 0.10
C ASP A 34 4.78 4.97 1.28
N CYS A 35 5.17 3.72 1.06
CA CYS A 35 5.31 2.71 2.09
C CYS A 35 6.60 1.90 1.89
N ILE A 36 7.32 1.64 2.97
CA ILE A 36 8.52 0.80 2.97
C ILE A 36 8.21 -0.46 3.76
N ILE A 37 8.41 -1.62 3.14
CA ILE A 37 8.10 -2.93 3.72
C ILE A 37 9.41 -3.67 3.99
N MET A 38 9.74 -3.84 5.25
CA MET A 38 10.82 -4.73 5.70
C MET A 38 10.33 -6.17 5.64
N ASP A 39 11.02 -7.02 4.90
CA ASP A 39 10.60 -8.40 4.69
C ASP A 39 11.21 -9.36 5.71
N LEU A 40 10.37 -10.20 6.31
CA LEU A 40 10.74 -11.34 7.15
C LEU A 40 10.36 -12.68 6.49
N GLU A 41 9.74 -12.63 5.31
CA GLU A 41 9.17 -13.81 4.63
C GLU A 41 10.10 -14.32 3.54
N ASP A 42 9.69 -14.47 2.32
CA ASP A 42 10.35 -15.24 1.25
C ASP A 42 11.75 -14.73 0.88
N SER A 43 12.04 -13.43 1.00
CA SER A 43 13.35 -12.89 0.69
C SER A 43 14.41 -13.13 1.80
N VAL A 44 14.00 -13.67 2.95
CA VAL A 44 14.89 -13.99 4.07
C VAL A 44 15.06 -15.50 4.20
N PRO A 45 16.28 -16.06 4.11
CA PRO A 45 16.52 -17.49 4.31
C PRO A 45 16.04 -17.97 5.69
N THR A 46 15.57 -19.22 5.76
CA THR A 46 15.05 -19.79 7.02
C THR A 46 16.07 -19.73 8.15
N THR A 47 17.36 -19.91 7.85
CA THR A 47 18.47 -19.83 8.81
C THR A 47 18.70 -18.43 9.36
N GLU A 48 18.24 -17.38 8.67
CA GLU A 48 18.44 -15.98 9.04
C GLU A 48 17.18 -15.31 9.63
N LYS A 49 16.05 -16.00 9.67
CA LYS A 49 14.78 -15.46 10.19
C LYS A 49 14.90 -14.89 11.61
N SER A 50 15.66 -15.55 12.48
CA SER A 50 15.89 -15.10 13.86
C SER A 50 16.66 -13.78 13.90
N THR A 51 17.73 -13.67 13.12
CA THR A 51 18.54 -12.46 13.00
C THR A 51 17.71 -11.31 12.39
N ALA A 52 16.95 -11.59 11.32
CA ALA A 52 16.07 -10.62 10.69
C ALA A 52 15.04 -10.05 11.67
N ARG A 53 14.41 -10.89 12.50
CA ARG A 53 13.48 -10.43 13.56
C ARG A 53 14.15 -9.48 14.55
N ALA A 54 15.38 -9.78 14.97
CA ALA A 54 16.11 -8.96 15.94
C ALA A 54 16.41 -7.54 15.41
N LEU A 55 16.50 -7.36 14.09
CA LEU A 55 16.78 -6.06 13.45
C LEU A 55 15.56 -5.14 13.38
N VAL A 56 14.33 -5.67 13.41
CA VAL A 56 13.11 -4.89 13.09
C VAL A 56 12.98 -3.64 13.94
N LYS A 57 13.11 -3.78 15.26
CA LYS A 57 12.94 -2.67 16.21
C LYS A 57 13.87 -1.50 15.91
N GLU A 58 15.13 -1.79 15.64
CA GLU A 58 16.16 -0.78 15.36
C GLU A 58 15.99 -0.18 13.95
N CYS A 59 15.47 -0.96 12.99
CA CYS A 59 15.29 -0.52 11.61
C CYS A 59 14.04 0.37 11.40
N ILE A 60 12.98 0.22 12.20
CA ILE A 60 11.76 1.04 12.08
C ILE A 60 12.07 2.55 12.00
N PRO A 61 12.79 3.17 12.96
CA PRO A 61 13.08 4.58 12.89
C PRO A 61 14.02 4.95 11.74
N LEU A 62 14.85 4.03 11.26
CA LEU A 62 15.77 4.26 10.16
C LEU A 62 15.04 4.36 8.82
N VAL A 63 14.17 3.41 8.54
CA VAL A 63 13.42 3.37 7.27
C VAL A 63 12.30 4.41 7.23
N GLY A 64 11.74 4.78 8.38
CA GLY A 64 10.66 5.78 8.50
C GLY A 64 11.09 7.24 8.29
N ARG A 65 12.40 7.55 8.28
CA ARG A 65 12.93 8.91 8.14
C ARG A 65 12.50 9.63 6.88
N GLY A 66 12.26 8.91 5.80
CA GLY A 66 11.81 9.49 4.54
C GLY A 66 10.35 9.95 4.53
N GLY A 67 9.65 9.88 5.65
CA GLY A 67 8.26 10.31 5.78
C GLY A 67 7.24 9.36 5.14
N GLY A 68 7.66 8.23 4.57
CA GLY A 68 6.77 7.16 4.14
C GLY A 68 6.24 6.32 5.32
N ASP A 69 5.21 5.52 5.07
CA ASP A 69 4.74 4.53 6.02
C ASP A 69 5.78 3.40 6.19
N VAL A 70 5.84 2.81 7.38
CA VAL A 70 6.75 1.69 7.68
C VAL A 70 5.93 0.44 7.91
N ALA A 71 6.21 -0.60 7.13
CA ALA A 71 5.56 -1.89 7.25
C ALA A 71 6.57 -3.03 7.45
N VAL A 72 6.09 -4.15 7.97
CA VAL A 72 6.82 -5.42 8.03
C VAL A 72 5.98 -6.50 7.37
N ARG A 73 6.54 -7.24 6.40
CA ARG A 73 5.90 -8.45 5.88
C ARG A 73 6.28 -9.64 6.75
N ILE A 74 5.29 -10.26 7.36
CA ILE A 74 5.46 -11.40 8.26
C ILE A 74 5.25 -12.72 7.52
N ASN A 75 5.72 -13.83 8.10
CA ASN A 75 5.49 -15.17 7.56
C ASN A 75 4.00 -15.56 7.69
N ALA A 76 3.48 -16.32 6.73
CA ALA A 76 2.09 -16.76 6.71
C ALA A 76 1.75 -17.78 7.83
N PRO A 77 2.54 -18.83 8.11
CA PRO A 77 2.22 -19.81 9.15
C PRO A 77 2.10 -19.16 10.53
N ILE A 78 1.05 -19.49 11.28
CA ILE A 78 0.69 -18.79 12.53
C ILE A 78 1.80 -18.83 13.61
N LYS A 79 2.60 -19.88 13.65
CA LYS A 79 3.70 -19.99 14.61
C LYS A 79 4.78 -18.94 14.32
N GLU A 80 5.19 -18.84 13.09
CA GLU A 80 6.16 -17.86 12.59
C GLU A 80 5.58 -16.44 12.68
N ALA A 81 4.32 -16.25 12.28
CA ALA A 81 3.63 -14.97 12.36
C ALA A 81 3.59 -14.41 13.79
N LYS A 82 3.38 -15.24 14.82
CA LYS A 82 3.44 -14.80 16.22
C LYS A 82 4.82 -14.29 16.60
N MET A 83 5.88 -14.97 16.20
CA MET A 83 7.26 -14.54 16.46
C MET A 83 7.59 -13.24 15.71
N ASP A 84 7.12 -13.10 14.46
CA ASP A 84 7.32 -11.91 13.66
C ASP A 84 6.57 -10.70 14.24
N LEU A 85 5.30 -10.87 14.64
CA LEU A 85 4.52 -9.83 15.30
C LEU A 85 5.16 -9.38 16.61
N GLU A 86 5.62 -10.33 17.44
CA GLU A 86 6.34 -10.01 18.67
C GLU A 86 7.61 -9.18 18.40
N ALA A 87 8.32 -9.48 17.32
CA ALA A 87 9.51 -8.73 16.93
C ALA A 87 9.19 -7.36 16.31
N SER A 88 7.99 -7.18 15.72
CA SER A 88 7.70 -6.08 14.81
C SER A 88 6.84 -4.95 15.39
N ILE A 89 5.93 -5.23 16.34
CA ILE A 89 4.97 -4.24 16.84
C ILE A 89 5.67 -3.28 17.82
N TRP A 90 6.38 -2.27 17.29
CA TRP A 90 7.07 -1.23 18.06
C TRP A 90 6.62 0.17 17.61
N PRO A 91 6.78 1.21 18.45
CA PRO A 91 6.49 2.59 18.05
C PRO A 91 7.18 2.96 16.74
N GLY A 92 6.42 3.59 15.83
CA GLY A 92 6.87 3.95 14.50
C GLY A 92 6.50 2.95 13.39
N LEU A 93 6.15 1.71 13.73
CA LEU A 93 5.52 0.81 12.76
C LEU A 93 4.10 1.29 12.46
N THR A 94 3.73 1.34 11.18
CA THR A 94 2.39 1.75 10.75
C THR A 94 1.55 0.59 10.22
N CYS A 95 2.18 -0.50 9.77
CA CYS A 95 1.47 -1.56 9.08
C CYS A 95 2.18 -2.92 9.21
N VAL A 96 1.38 -3.98 9.21
CA VAL A 96 1.82 -5.36 9.00
C VAL A 96 1.31 -5.84 7.65
N ALA A 97 2.19 -6.35 6.81
CA ALA A 97 1.82 -6.96 5.54
C ALA A 97 1.67 -8.48 5.72
N LEU A 98 0.49 -8.98 5.38
CA LEU A 98 0.12 -10.40 5.47
C LEU A 98 0.12 -11.01 4.07
N PRO A 99 1.09 -11.89 3.74
CA PRO A 99 1.07 -12.66 2.51
C PRO A 99 0.14 -13.88 2.65
N LYS A 100 -0.24 -14.46 1.54
CA LYS A 100 -0.89 -15.78 1.44
C LYS A 100 -2.12 -15.94 2.35
N ALA A 101 -2.92 -14.86 2.50
CA ALA A 101 -4.13 -14.91 3.32
C ALA A 101 -5.24 -15.72 2.64
N GLU A 102 -5.85 -16.67 3.38
CA GLU A 102 -6.88 -17.57 2.86
C GLU A 102 -8.20 -17.51 3.61
N SER A 103 -8.27 -16.81 4.73
CA SER A 103 -9.51 -16.68 5.50
C SER A 103 -9.58 -15.41 6.35
N GLY A 104 -10.82 -14.96 6.63
CA GLY A 104 -11.05 -13.87 7.57
C GLY A 104 -10.67 -14.24 9.01
N GLU A 105 -10.70 -15.53 9.36
CA GLU A 105 -10.27 -15.98 10.70
C GLU A 105 -8.78 -15.74 10.93
N GLU A 106 -7.95 -15.98 9.94
CA GLU A 106 -6.53 -15.67 10.01
C GLU A 106 -6.26 -14.19 10.29
N ILE A 107 -7.05 -13.31 9.67
CA ILE A 107 -6.96 -11.86 9.90
C ILE A 107 -7.36 -11.53 11.36
N ARG A 108 -8.50 -12.07 11.83
CA ARG A 108 -8.97 -11.84 13.21
C ARG A 108 -7.98 -12.32 14.29
N VAL A 109 -7.35 -13.47 14.06
CA VAL A 109 -6.30 -13.99 14.97
C VAL A 109 -5.11 -13.03 15.04
N ARG A 110 -4.65 -12.51 13.91
CA ARG A 110 -3.52 -11.57 13.87
C ARG A 110 -3.89 -10.20 14.45
N ASP A 111 -5.10 -9.71 14.17
CA ASP A 111 -5.62 -8.48 14.77
C ASP A 111 -5.62 -8.55 16.31
N LYS A 112 -6.09 -9.67 16.89
CA LYS A 112 -6.05 -9.88 18.34
C LYS A 112 -4.63 -9.82 18.89
N ILE A 113 -3.67 -10.47 18.25
CA ILE A 113 -2.25 -10.46 18.65
C ILE A 113 -1.68 -9.02 18.55
N ILE A 114 -1.98 -8.30 17.48
CA ILE A 114 -1.54 -6.90 17.30
C ILE A 114 -2.11 -6.04 18.43
N THR A 115 -3.40 -6.16 18.74
CA THR A 115 -4.08 -5.43 19.81
C THR A 115 -3.43 -5.69 21.19
N GLU A 116 -3.12 -6.95 21.51
CA GLU A 116 -2.43 -7.32 22.75
C GLU A 116 -1.03 -6.69 22.81
N LEU A 117 -0.30 -6.67 21.69
CA LEU A 117 1.04 -6.07 21.61
C LEU A 117 1.02 -4.54 21.69
N GLU A 118 0.07 -3.88 21.01
CA GLU A 118 -0.14 -2.43 21.12
C GLU A 118 -0.39 -2.05 22.59
N THR A 119 -1.34 -2.74 23.25
CA THR A 119 -1.65 -2.50 24.67
C THR A 119 -0.43 -2.68 25.55
N ARG A 120 0.30 -3.78 25.41
CA ARG A 120 1.49 -4.10 26.23
C ARG A 120 2.62 -3.10 26.03
N ARG A 121 2.71 -2.48 24.86
CA ARG A 121 3.80 -1.57 24.47
C ARG A 121 3.44 -0.09 24.52
N GLY A 122 2.23 0.23 25.00
CA GLY A 122 1.77 1.62 25.09
C GLY A 122 1.58 2.29 23.72
N ILE A 123 1.30 1.49 22.69
CA ILE A 123 0.94 1.96 21.35
C ILE A 123 -0.58 2.13 21.31
N GLU A 124 -1.07 3.16 20.61
CA GLU A 124 -2.51 3.38 20.45
C GLU A 124 -3.17 2.16 19.80
N VAL A 125 -4.14 1.57 20.48
CA VAL A 125 -4.84 0.38 20.01
C VAL A 125 -5.60 0.70 18.72
N GLY A 126 -5.36 -0.10 17.68
CA GLY A 126 -5.96 0.12 16.38
C GLY A 126 -5.10 0.97 15.42
N SER A 127 -3.97 1.52 15.87
CA SER A 127 -3.11 2.36 15.05
C SER A 127 -2.32 1.57 14.01
N ILE A 128 -1.94 0.34 14.29
CA ILE A 128 -1.21 -0.52 13.35
C ILE A 128 -2.19 -1.17 12.38
N GLN A 129 -2.00 -0.89 11.12
CA GLN A 129 -2.81 -1.34 10.00
C GLN A 129 -2.39 -2.75 9.52
N ILE A 130 -3.23 -3.36 8.70
CA ILE A 130 -2.96 -4.63 8.02
C ILE A 130 -3.08 -4.40 6.50
N ALA A 131 -2.02 -4.76 5.78
CA ALA A 131 -2.01 -4.84 4.32
C ALA A 131 -2.07 -6.32 3.91
N VAL A 132 -3.00 -6.69 3.03
CA VAL A 132 -3.23 -8.10 2.67
C VAL A 132 -2.86 -8.36 1.22
N ALA A 133 -2.13 -9.47 0.99
CA ALA A 133 -1.98 -10.08 -0.31
C ALA A 133 -2.66 -11.45 -0.34
N VAL A 134 -3.53 -11.67 -1.32
CA VAL A 134 -4.09 -12.99 -1.64
C VAL A 134 -3.27 -13.59 -2.78
N GLU A 135 -2.76 -14.79 -2.55
CA GLU A 135 -1.71 -15.40 -3.35
C GLU A 135 -2.03 -16.84 -3.73
N THR A 136 -3.22 -17.31 -3.33
CA THR A 136 -3.77 -18.63 -3.64
C THR A 136 -5.17 -18.51 -4.26
N ALA A 137 -5.61 -19.52 -5.00
CA ALA A 137 -6.95 -19.56 -5.56
C ALA A 137 -8.02 -19.44 -4.46
N LEU A 138 -7.81 -20.09 -3.31
CA LEU A 138 -8.70 -19.99 -2.15
C LEU A 138 -8.75 -18.56 -1.60
N GLY A 139 -7.61 -17.91 -1.46
CA GLY A 139 -7.52 -16.51 -1.03
C GLY A 139 -8.25 -15.56 -1.98
N VAL A 140 -8.10 -15.75 -3.29
CA VAL A 140 -8.83 -14.98 -4.31
C VAL A 140 -10.34 -15.16 -4.17
N VAL A 141 -10.82 -16.40 -4.00
CA VAL A 141 -12.26 -16.68 -3.83
C VAL A 141 -12.82 -15.98 -2.57
N ARG A 142 -12.06 -15.92 -1.49
CA ARG A 142 -12.45 -15.36 -0.18
C ARG A 142 -12.01 -13.92 0.04
N ALA A 143 -11.53 -13.22 -0.98
CA ALA A 143 -10.89 -11.92 -0.84
C ALA A 143 -11.77 -10.86 -0.13
N PHE A 144 -13.08 -10.82 -0.37
CA PHE A 144 -14.00 -9.94 0.35
C PHE A 144 -14.11 -10.28 1.85
N GLU A 145 -14.25 -11.57 2.18
CA GLU A 145 -14.27 -12.05 3.56
C GLU A 145 -13.00 -11.63 4.30
N ILE A 146 -11.85 -11.85 3.67
CA ILE A 146 -10.53 -11.51 4.20
C ILE A 146 -10.41 -10.01 4.43
N ALA A 147 -10.74 -9.19 3.42
CA ALA A 147 -10.65 -7.73 3.50
C ALA A 147 -11.59 -7.11 4.53
N SER A 148 -12.74 -7.74 4.79
CA SER A 148 -13.76 -7.25 5.72
C SER A 148 -13.60 -7.77 7.15
N ALA A 149 -12.61 -8.65 7.40
CA ALA A 149 -12.48 -9.38 8.66
C ALA A 149 -12.03 -8.52 9.85
N SER A 150 -11.38 -7.37 9.58
CA SER A 150 -10.91 -6.42 10.57
C SER A 150 -10.90 -4.99 10.02
N SER A 151 -11.22 -4.01 10.86
CA SER A 151 -11.09 -2.58 10.53
C SER A 151 -9.64 -2.14 10.31
N ARG A 152 -8.66 -2.95 10.71
CA ARG A 152 -7.23 -2.70 10.44
C ARG A 152 -6.84 -2.98 9.01
N VAL A 153 -7.60 -3.78 8.25
CA VAL A 153 -7.30 -4.05 6.85
C VAL A 153 -7.50 -2.77 6.05
N VAL A 154 -6.43 -2.30 5.41
CA VAL A 154 -6.43 -1.02 4.67
C VAL A 154 -6.07 -1.18 3.20
N THR A 155 -5.41 -2.29 2.82
CA THR A 155 -5.10 -2.60 1.43
C THR A 155 -5.35 -4.07 1.11
N LEU A 156 -5.72 -4.34 -0.14
CA LEU A 156 -5.88 -5.67 -0.69
C LEU A 156 -5.27 -5.74 -2.09
N GLY A 157 -4.51 -6.79 -2.37
CA GLY A 157 -3.90 -7.02 -3.68
C GLY A 157 -3.71 -8.51 -3.98
N VAL A 158 -3.38 -8.82 -5.23
CA VAL A 158 -3.03 -10.17 -5.69
C VAL A 158 -1.51 -10.30 -5.75
N GLY A 159 -0.96 -11.32 -5.08
CA GLY A 159 0.43 -11.75 -5.28
C GLY A 159 0.50 -12.67 -6.50
N ALA A 160 0.95 -12.11 -7.62
CA ALA A 160 0.86 -12.74 -8.93
C ALA A 160 1.73 -14.00 -9.04
N GLU A 161 2.96 -13.94 -8.54
CA GLU A 161 3.94 -15.02 -8.68
C GLU A 161 3.51 -16.29 -7.94
N ASP A 162 3.12 -16.16 -6.65
CA ASP A 162 2.67 -17.31 -5.86
C ASP A 162 1.37 -17.90 -6.40
N LEU A 163 0.42 -17.05 -6.84
CA LEU A 163 -0.84 -17.51 -7.44
C LEU A 163 -0.60 -18.28 -8.75
N THR A 164 0.27 -17.77 -9.63
CA THR A 164 0.58 -18.47 -10.88
C THR A 164 1.40 -19.73 -10.65
N GLN A 165 2.25 -19.75 -9.62
CA GLN A 165 2.94 -20.95 -9.17
C GLN A 165 1.95 -22.02 -8.71
N GLU A 166 0.95 -21.69 -7.87
CA GLU A 166 -0.10 -22.62 -7.46
C GLU A 166 -0.90 -23.16 -8.66
N MET A 167 -1.20 -22.29 -9.62
CA MET A 167 -1.93 -22.66 -10.86
C MET A 167 -1.07 -23.47 -11.84
N GLY A 168 0.26 -23.54 -11.65
CA GLY A 168 1.18 -24.21 -12.57
C GLY A 168 1.35 -23.50 -13.92
N VAL A 169 1.17 -22.18 -13.96
CA VAL A 169 1.32 -21.36 -15.18
C VAL A 169 2.38 -20.28 -14.97
N GLN A 170 2.93 -19.77 -16.08
CA GLN A 170 3.85 -18.63 -16.03
C GLN A 170 3.10 -17.32 -16.12
N THR A 171 3.57 -16.30 -15.39
CA THR A 171 3.12 -14.92 -15.56
C THR A 171 3.50 -14.39 -16.93
N THR A 172 2.54 -13.77 -17.61
CA THR A 172 2.75 -13.18 -18.93
C THR A 172 2.60 -11.66 -18.87
N LYS A 173 3.15 -10.95 -19.87
CA LYS A 173 3.00 -9.50 -19.98
C LYS A 173 1.54 -9.10 -20.17
N GLU A 174 0.79 -9.87 -20.92
CA GLU A 174 -0.63 -9.68 -21.18
C GLU A 174 -1.47 -9.91 -19.92
N GLY A 175 -1.00 -10.78 -18.99
CA GLY A 175 -1.60 -11.02 -17.68
C GLY A 175 -3.00 -11.63 -17.74
N GLN A 176 -3.33 -12.35 -18.84
CA GLN A 176 -4.65 -12.94 -19.02
C GLN A 176 -4.95 -14.01 -17.98
N GLU A 177 -3.93 -14.78 -17.57
CA GLU A 177 -3.98 -15.80 -16.53
C GLU A 177 -4.42 -15.25 -15.17
N LEU A 178 -4.17 -13.94 -14.94
CA LEU A 178 -4.47 -13.24 -13.69
C LEU A 178 -5.71 -12.36 -13.79
N TRP A 179 -6.33 -12.22 -14.95
CA TRP A 179 -7.35 -11.21 -15.17
C TRP A 179 -8.56 -11.39 -14.25
N TYR A 180 -9.07 -12.61 -14.11
CA TYR A 180 -10.17 -12.90 -13.19
C TYR A 180 -9.80 -12.57 -11.74
N ALA A 181 -8.66 -13.08 -11.26
CA ALA A 181 -8.20 -12.85 -9.90
C ALA A 181 -8.05 -11.36 -9.60
N ARG A 182 -7.39 -10.60 -10.48
CA ARG A 182 -7.19 -9.16 -10.36
C ARG A 182 -8.49 -8.38 -10.37
N SER A 183 -9.41 -8.69 -11.28
CA SER A 183 -10.71 -8.00 -11.40
C SER A 183 -11.60 -8.27 -10.19
N LYS A 184 -11.65 -9.53 -9.73
CA LYS A 184 -12.41 -9.92 -8.54
C LYS A 184 -11.88 -9.20 -7.29
N VAL A 185 -10.58 -9.30 -7.04
CA VAL A 185 -9.94 -8.72 -5.85
C VAL A 185 -10.05 -7.20 -5.86
N LEU A 186 -9.99 -6.54 -7.02
CA LEU A 186 -10.26 -5.12 -7.17
C LEU A 186 -11.67 -4.74 -6.70
N MET A 187 -12.70 -5.49 -7.14
CA MET A 187 -14.09 -5.24 -6.73
C MET A 187 -14.29 -5.54 -5.24
N ASP A 188 -13.70 -6.61 -4.72
CA ASP A 188 -13.76 -6.96 -3.30
C ASP A 188 -13.11 -5.89 -2.42
N ALA A 189 -11.99 -5.30 -2.86
CA ALA A 189 -11.34 -4.19 -2.16
C ALA A 189 -12.26 -2.95 -2.07
N TYR A 190 -12.94 -2.59 -3.16
CA TYR A 190 -13.92 -1.52 -3.14
C TYR A 190 -15.12 -1.84 -2.26
N ALA A 191 -15.64 -3.06 -2.32
CA ALA A 191 -16.76 -3.50 -1.50
C ALA A 191 -16.42 -3.48 0.01
N ALA A 192 -15.18 -3.84 0.37
CA ALA A 192 -14.67 -3.79 1.74
C ALA A 192 -14.23 -2.38 2.18
N GLY A 193 -14.15 -1.40 1.27
CA GLY A 193 -13.72 -0.04 1.57
C GLY A 193 -12.21 0.12 1.80
N VAL A 194 -11.40 -0.81 1.26
CA VAL A 194 -9.93 -0.81 1.39
C VAL A 194 -9.27 -0.38 0.07
N GLN A 195 -8.01 0.08 0.15
CA GLN A 195 -7.27 0.50 -1.04
C GLN A 195 -6.85 -0.71 -1.89
N PRO A 196 -7.28 -0.81 -3.17
CA PRO A 196 -6.83 -1.86 -4.06
C PRO A 196 -5.39 -1.61 -4.51
N MET A 197 -4.56 -2.67 -4.44
CA MET A 197 -3.16 -2.68 -4.86
C MET A 197 -2.98 -3.61 -6.04
N GLY A 198 -2.31 -3.14 -7.11
CA GLY A 198 -2.01 -3.95 -8.29
C GLY A 198 -1.40 -3.15 -9.42
N LEU A 199 -0.66 -3.84 -10.27
CA LEU A 199 -0.06 -3.31 -11.49
C LEU A 199 -0.39 -4.26 -12.64
N VAL A 200 -0.84 -3.72 -13.77
CA VAL A 200 -1.25 -4.50 -14.95
C VAL A 200 -0.47 -4.04 -16.18
N GLY A 201 -0.29 -4.94 -17.15
CA GLY A 201 0.36 -4.61 -18.42
C GLY A 201 1.88 -4.48 -18.36
N VAL A 202 2.51 -5.10 -17.38
CA VAL A 202 3.97 -5.24 -17.28
C VAL A 202 4.32 -6.66 -16.86
N GLU A 203 5.46 -7.13 -17.32
CA GLU A 203 6.05 -8.36 -16.81
C GLU A 203 6.45 -8.18 -15.33
N PRO A 204 6.40 -9.23 -14.52
CA PRO A 204 7.08 -9.26 -13.25
C PRO A 204 8.56 -8.84 -13.46
N PHE A 205 9.12 -8.03 -12.57
CA PHE A 205 10.54 -7.62 -12.68
C PHE A 205 10.88 -6.56 -13.75
N THR A 206 10.01 -5.62 -14.03
CA THR A 206 10.29 -4.44 -14.90
C THR A 206 11.36 -3.47 -14.36
N TRP A 207 12.09 -3.85 -13.31
CA TRP A 207 13.16 -3.02 -12.73
C TRP A 207 14.32 -2.73 -13.70
N ARG A 208 14.45 -3.48 -14.79
CA ARG A 208 15.44 -3.23 -15.86
C ARG A 208 15.00 -2.12 -16.82
N GLU A 209 13.70 -1.90 -16.95
CA GLU A 209 13.07 -0.87 -17.77
C GLU A 209 12.02 -0.13 -16.90
N PRO A 210 12.49 0.59 -15.86
CA PRO A 210 11.61 1.11 -14.81
C PRO A 210 10.58 2.13 -15.34
N GLU A 211 10.87 2.79 -16.47
CA GLU A 211 9.97 3.72 -17.15
C GLU A 211 8.68 3.04 -17.64
N LYS A 212 8.70 1.75 -17.96
CA LYS A 212 7.50 0.97 -18.31
C LYS A 212 6.49 0.90 -17.15
N ALA A 213 6.95 1.10 -15.92
CA ALA A 213 6.08 1.17 -14.75
C ALA A 213 5.17 2.41 -14.77
N LEU A 214 5.53 3.48 -15.48
CA LEU A 214 4.70 4.68 -15.60
C LEU A 214 3.39 4.37 -16.33
N ASP A 215 3.49 3.84 -17.55
CA ASP A 215 2.32 3.52 -18.37
C ASP A 215 1.45 2.45 -17.70
N ALA A 216 2.10 1.44 -17.09
CA ALA A 216 1.40 0.42 -16.33
C ALA A 216 0.64 1.00 -15.13
N ALA A 217 1.25 1.92 -14.38
CA ALA A 217 0.60 2.58 -13.25
C ALA A 217 -0.57 3.49 -13.69
N ILE A 218 -0.40 4.24 -14.79
CA ILE A 218 -1.48 5.04 -15.40
C ILE A 218 -2.65 4.14 -15.81
N ASN A 219 -2.37 3.03 -16.49
CA ASN A 219 -3.41 2.09 -16.92
C ASN A 219 -4.08 1.39 -15.73
N SER A 220 -3.31 0.99 -14.72
CA SER A 220 -3.84 0.41 -13.49
C SER A 220 -4.73 1.41 -12.73
N ARG A 221 -4.33 2.69 -12.65
CA ARG A 221 -5.15 3.76 -12.07
C ARG A 221 -6.48 3.93 -12.80
N LYS A 222 -6.47 3.88 -14.14
CA LYS A 222 -7.71 3.94 -14.95
C LYS A 222 -8.65 2.76 -14.68
N LEU A 223 -8.13 1.59 -14.34
CA LEU A 223 -8.93 0.43 -13.93
C LEU A 223 -9.45 0.54 -12.50
N GLY A 224 -8.89 1.46 -11.69
CA GLY A 224 -9.33 1.68 -10.31
C GLY A 224 -8.29 1.30 -9.25
N TYR A 225 -7.14 0.76 -9.59
CA TYR A 225 -6.06 0.55 -8.64
C TYR A 225 -5.50 1.89 -8.12
N LYS A 226 -5.00 1.90 -6.89
CA LYS A 226 -4.50 3.11 -6.23
C LYS A 226 -3.01 3.05 -5.88
N GLY A 227 -2.35 1.95 -6.17
CA GLY A 227 -0.92 1.75 -5.93
C GLY A 227 -0.48 0.33 -6.28
N ALA A 228 0.83 0.12 -6.21
CA ALA A 228 1.47 -1.17 -6.46
C ALA A 228 2.66 -1.42 -5.54
N GLN A 229 3.03 -2.69 -5.40
CA GLN A 229 4.23 -3.12 -4.72
C GLN A 229 5.40 -3.25 -5.69
N SER A 230 6.61 -2.95 -5.23
CA SER A 230 7.85 -3.12 -6.00
C SER A 230 8.94 -3.74 -5.14
N ILE A 231 9.65 -4.72 -5.71
CA ILE A 231 10.83 -5.38 -5.09
C ILE A 231 12.13 -4.63 -5.38
N HIS A 232 12.07 -3.53 -6.16
CA HIS A 232 13.25 -2.75 -6.56
C HIS A 232 12.94 -1.25 -6.48
N PRO A 233 13.91 -0.38 -6.11
CA PRO A 233 13.67 1.05 -5.97
C PRO A 233 13.47 1.79 -7.31
N ALA A 234 13.99 1.29 -8.43
CA ALA A 234 13.95 2.01 -9.72
C ALA A 234 12.54 2.35 -10.22
N PRO A 235 11.49 1.49 -10.08
CA PRO A 235 10.13 1.82 -10.49
C PRO A 235 9.40 2.83 -9.58
N ILE A 236 9.89 3.08 -8.35
CA ILE A 236 9.17 3.87 -7.33
C ILE A 236 8.75 5.27 -7.83
N PRO A 237 9.63 6.09 -8.45
CA PRO A 237 9.22 7.40 -8.95
C PRO A 237 8.10 7.32 -10.00
N TYR A 238 8.16 6.34 -10.88
CA TYR A 238 7.19 6.11 -11.94
C TYR A 238 5.84 5.63 -11.39
N LEU A 239 5.85 4.77 -10.37
CA LEU A 239 4.63 4.35 -9.66
C LEU A 239 3.99 5.56 -8.97
N ASN A 240 4.76 6.36 -8.23
CA ASN A 240 4.26 7.57 -7.58
C ASN A 240 3.62 8.51 -8.61
N GLN A 241 4.28 8.76 -9.74
CA GLN A 241 3.78 9.60 -10.81
C GLN A 241 2.50 9.03 -11.45
N GLY A 242 2.51 7.75 -11.85
CA GLY A 242 1.41 7.13 -12.58
C GLY A 242 0.13 6.94 -11.76
N PHE A 243 0.26 6.70 -10.44
CA PHE A 243 -0.88 6.62 -9.51
C PHE A 243 -1.30 7.98 -8.94
N SER A 244 -0.57 9.05 -9.24
CA SER A 244 -1.01 10.42 -8.95
C SER A 244 -2.04 10.89 -9.96
N ILE A 245 -2.87 11.85 -9.54
CA ILE A 245 -3.86 12.46 -10.43
C ILE A 245 -3.19 13.66 -11.12
N PRO A 246 -3.17 13.73 -12.46
CA PRO A 246 -2.59 14.85 -13.19
C PRO A 246 -3.26 16.18 -12.81
N SER A 247 -2.48 17.27 -12.73
CA SER A 247 -2.99 18.59 -12.36
C SER A 247 -4.10 19.08 -13.29
N ALA A 248 -4.02 18.75 -14.58
CA ALA A 248 -5.08 19.07 -15.54
C ALA A 248 -6.41 18.35 -15.21
N GLU A 249 -6.33 17.08 -14.76
CA GLU A 249 -7.50 16.30 -14.33
C GLU A 249 -8.08 16.90 -13.03
N VAL A 250 -7.25 17.31 -12.09
CA VAL A 250 -7.67 17.99 -10.84
C VAL A 250 -8.42 19.30 -11.15
N LEU A 251 -7.87 20.13 -12.05
CA LEU A 251 -8.51 21.40 -12.45
C LEU A 251 -9.85 21.15 -13.11
N GLN A 252 -9.96 20.16 -13.98
CA GLN A 252 -11.23 19.80 -14.64
C GLN A 252 -12.25 19.30 -13.63
N MET A 253 -11.87 18.43 -12.69
CA MET A 253 -12.77 17.92 -11.65
C MET A 253 -13.28 19.05 -10.74
N ARG A 254 -12.43 20.02 -10.41
CA ARG A 254 -12.83 21.20 -9.62
C ARG A 254 -13.84 22.06 -10.38
N LYS A 255 -13.56 22.36 -11.66
CA LYS A 255 -14.50 23.10 -12.53
C LYS A 255 -15.86 22.41 -12.63
N GLU A 256 -15.87 21.09 -12.83
CA GLU A 256 -17.11 20.31 -12.92
C GLU A 256 -17.90 20.34 -11.60
N LEU A 257 -17.20 20.20 -10.46
CA LEU A 257 -17.82 20.21 -9.13
C LEU A 257 -18.39 21.60 -8.78
N ASP A 258 -17.61 22.67 -9.00
CA ASP A 258 -18.05 24.05 -8.73
C ASP A 258 -19.29 24.42 -9.55
N ALA A 259 -19.32 24.05 -10.83
CA ALA A 259 -20.46 24.25 -11.69
C ALA A 259 -21.73 23.50 -11.22
N PHE A 260 -21.53 22.23 -10.77
CA PHE A 260 -22.64 21.44 -10.24
C PHE A 260 -23.19 22.04 -8.93
N GLU A 261 -22.32 22.48 -8.02
CA GLU A 261 -22.73 23.09 -6.76
C GLU A 261 -23.45 24.43 -6.98
N ALA A 262 -23.00 25.24 -7.96
CA ALA A 262 -23.73 26.44 -8.37
C ALA A 262 -25.13 26.12 -8.95
N GLY A 263 -25.22 25.10 -9.80
CA GLY A 263 -26.52 24.65 -10.36
C GLY A 263 -27.49 24.16 -9.29
N LEU A 264 -27.01 23.49 -8.26
CA LEU A 264 -27.85 23.08 -7.13
C LEU A 264 -28.47 24.28 -6.40
N LEU A 265 -27.73 25.38 -6.23
CA LEU A 265 -28.25 26.61 -5.63
C LEU A 265 -29.34 27.27 -6.51
N GLU A 266 -29.28 27.07 -7.82
CA GLU A 266 -30.28 27.51 -8.78
C GLU A 266 -31.45 26.52 -8.96
N GLY A 267 -31.46 25.42 -8.20
CA GLY A 267 -32.53 24.42 -8.24
C GLY A 267 -32.41 23.40 -9.38
N THR A 268 -31.21 23.27 -10.01
CA THR A 268 -30.97 22.26 -11.04
C THR A 268 -30.15 21.10 -10.49
N ALA A 269 -30.54 19.86 -10.81
CA ALA A 269 -29.84 18.63 -10.37
C ALA A 269 -28.80 18.11 -11.39
N SER A 270 -28.60 18.81 -12.49
CA SER A 270 -27.58 18.53 -13.51
C SER A 270 -27.20 19.80 -14.27
N VAL A 271 -25.92 19.89 -14.65
CA VAL A 271 -25.39 21.03 -15.42
C VAL A 271 -24.56 20.51 -16.60
N ASN A 272 -24.38 21.35 -17.64
CA ASN A 272 -23.47 21.03 -18.74
C ASN A 272 -22.15 21.79 -18.55
N VAL A 273 -21.04 21.06 -18.54
CA VAL A 273 -19.67 21.62 -18.48
C VAL A 273 -18.87 21.07 -19.65
N ASP A 274 -18.44 21.93 -20.56
CA ASP A 274 -17.66 21.59 -21.75
C ASP A 274 -18.31 20.46 -22.59
N GLY A 275 -19.65 20.47 -22.72
CA GLY A 275 -20.38 19.44 -23.46
C GLY A 275 -20.64 18.13 -22.70
N ARG A 276 -20.26 18.06 -21.44
CA ARG A 276 -20.53 16.90 -20.57
C ARG A 276 -21.61 17.23 -19.55
N MET A 277 -22.55 16.31 -19.40
CA MET A 277 -23.55 16.40 -18.33
C MET A 277 -22.93 15.97 -17.00
N ILE A 278 -23.02 16.83 -16.00
CA ILE A 278 -22.57 16.58 -14.63
C ILE A 278 -23.81 16.49 -13.75
N ASP A 279 -24.06 15.33 -13.22
CA ASP A 279 -25.11 14.97 -12.27
C ASP A 279 -24.54 14.65 -10.89
N ILE A 280 -25.38 14.21 -9.95
CA ILE A 280 -24.97 13.82 -8.60
C ILE A 280 -23.87 12.76 -8.61
N ALA A 281 -23.98 11.73 -9.46
CA ALA A 281 -22.98 10.65 -9.52
C ALA A 281 -21.64 11.16 -10.05
N SER A 282 -21.66 12.05 -11.05
CA SER A 282 -20.48 12.72 -11.60
C SER A 282 -19.81 13.62 -10.55
N ALA A 283 -20.60 14.41 -9.82
CA ALA A 283 -20.11 15.28 -8.75
C ALA A 283 -19.48 14.49 -7.60
N GLU A 284 -20.09 13.38 -7.18
CA GLU A 284 -19.51 12.48 -6.17
C GLU A 284 -18.18 11.85 -6.62
N ARG A 285 -18.06 11.52 -7.91
CA ARG A 285 -16.79 11.07 -8.49
C ARG A 285 -15.73 12.18 -8.44
N CYS A 286 -16.09 13.42 -8.80
CA CYS A 286 -15.19 14.57 -8.71
C CYS A 286 -14.68 14.77 -7.28
N ARG A 287 -15.55 14.73 -6.27
CA ARG A 287 -15.16 14.85 -4.85
C ARG A 287 -14.15 13.80 -4.46
N LYS A 288 -14.39 12.52 -4.77
CA LYS A 288 -13.47 11.42 -4.46
C LYS A 288 -12.11 11.57 -5.13
N ILE A 289 -12.07 12.06 -6.37
CA ILE A 289 -10.83 12.32 -7.10
C ILE A 289 -10.06 13.47 -6.46
N LEU A 290 -10.74 14.58 -6.11
CA LEU A 290 -10.13 15.73 -5.45
C LEU A 290 -9.61 15.39 -4.06
N GLU A 291 -10.39 14.68 -3.24
CA GLU A 291 -9.93 14.17 -1.94
C GLU A 291 -8.67 13.31 -2.06
N ARG A 292 -8.61 12.47 -3.10
CA ARG A 292 -7.42 11.66 -3.38
C ARG A 292 -6.23 12.52 -3.78
N ALA A 293 -6.42 13.54 -4.60
CA ALA A 293 -5.38 14.46 -5.01
C ALA A 293 -4.79 15.21 -3.80
N ASP A 294 -5.65 15.74 -2.93
CA ASP A 294 -5.25 16.44 -1.71
C ASP A 294 -4.46 15.52 -0.75
N ALA A 295 -4.89 14.26 -0.61
CA ALA A 295 -4.20 13.28 0.21
C ALA A 295 -2.81 12.92 -0.37
N VAL A 296 -2.70 12.81 -1.69
CA VAL A 296 -1.41 12.58 -2.38
C VAL A 296 -0.47 13.75 -2.18
N GLU A 297 -0.96 14.99 -2.32
CA GLU A 297 -0.16 16.19 -2.06
C GLU A 297 0.32 16.25 -0.61
N ALA A 298 -0.53 15.89 0.35
CA ALA A 298 -0.15 15.84 1.76
C ALA A 298 0.94 14.78 2.04
N MET A 299 0.88 13.61 1.37
CA MET A 299 1.91 12.58 1.43
C MET A 299 3.24 13.09 0.87
N ASP A 300 3.22 13.72 -0.30
CA ASP A 300 4.43 14.27 -0.92
C ASP A 300 5.04 15.40 -0.09
N ARG A 301 4.23 16.26 0.51
CA ARG A 301 4.67 17.30 1.44
C ARG A 301 5.35 16.68 2.67
N ARG A 302 4.74 15.67 3.30
CA ARG A 302 5.33 14.94 4.45
C ARG A 302 6.70 14.35 4.11
N LYS A 303 6.84 13.71 2.94
CA LYS A 303 8.11 13.14 2.48
C LYS A 303 9.16 14.21 2.21
N ASN A 304 8.78 15.31 1.56
CA ASN A 304 9.69 16.41 1.27
C ASN A 304 10.18 17.12 2.53
N GLU A 305 9.32 17.28 3.54
CA GLU A 305 9.69 17.85 4.83
C GLU A 305 10.66 16.94 5.59
N ALA A 306 10.39 15.63 5.61
CA ALA A 306 11.24 14.65 6.27
C ALA A 306 12.68 14.59 5.70
N LEU A 307 12.84 14.90 4.40
CA LEU A 307 14.15 14.91 3.75
C LEU A 307 14.94 16.22 3.92
N LYS A 308 14.33 17.26 4.48
CA LYS A 308 14.99 18.57 4.67
C LYS A 308 15.87 18.65 5.91
N ASP A 309 15.86 17.65 6.79
CA ASP A 309 16.68 17.63 8.02
C ASP A 309 17.86 16.62 7.89
N PRO A 310 19.00 17.05 7.29
CA PRO A 310 20.14 16.16 7.04
C PRO A 310 20.96 15.84 8.29
N GLU A 311 21.03 16.73 9.28
CA GLU A 311 21.94 16.57 10.45
C GLU A 311 21.46 15.49 11.41
N CYS A 312 20.14 15.34 11.56
CA CYS A 312 19.56 14.21 12.31
C CYS A 312 19.74 12.85 11.58
N PHE A 313 20.04 12.89 10.29
CA PHE A 313 20.13 11.73 9.42
C PHE A 313 21.43 10.92 9.61
N GLU A 314 22.59 11.57 9.55
CA GLU A 314 23.87 10.84 9.56
C GLU A 314 24.27 10.33 10.95
N GLU A 315 24.03 11.09 12.01
CA GLU A 315 24.46 10.73 13.37
C GLU A 315 23.67 9.55 13.92
N LYS A 316 22.36 9.53 13.74
CA LYS A 316 21.51 8.40 14.15
C LYS A 316 21.70 7.17 13.27
N LEU A 317 22.03 7.33 11.99
CA LEU A 317 22.35 6.23 11.08
C LEU A 317 23.65 5.55 11.50
N ARG A 318 24.70 6.31 11.76
CA ARG A 318 26.00 5.77 12.23
C ARG A 318 25.86 5.04 13.58
N ALA A 319 25.10 5.63 14.52
CA ALA A 319 24.88 5.02 15.83
C ALA A 319 24.06 3.71 15.76
N ALA A 320 23.14 3.58 14.80
CA ALA A 320 22.35 2.37 14.63
C ALA A 320 23.09 1.29 13.83
N ILE A 321 23.85 1.66 12.80
CA ILE A 321 24.67 0.71 12.01
C ILE A 321 25.78 0.10 12.87
N MET A 322 26.35 0.84 13.85
CA MET A 322 27.33 0.29 14.78
C MET A 322 26.74 -0.72 15.78
N ARG A 323 25.43 -0.87 15.85
CA ARG A 323 24.71 -1.82 16.72
C ARG A 323 24.18 -3.05 15.98
N ILE A 324 24.26 -3.06 14.66
CA ILE A 324 23.93 -4.17 13.75
C ILE A 324 25.23 -4.94 13.40
#